data_0a83fdde065718aea9cdf86ccea96899
#
_entry.id   0a83fdde065718aea9cdf86ccea96899
#
_cell.length_a   1.000
_cell.length_b   1.000
_cell.length_c   1.000
_cell.angle_alpha   90.00
_cell.angle_beta   90.00
_cell.angle_gamma   90.00
#
_symmetry.space_group_name_H-M   'P 1'
#
loop_
_entity.id
_entity.type
_entity.pdbx_description
1 polymer ?
#
loop_
_entity_poly.entity_id
_entity_poly.type
_entity_poly.pdbx_seq_one_letter_code
_entity_poly.pdbx_strand_id
1 'polypeptide(L)'
;MACALLGLTSPLAGAATPTFADAQASDPSRLQWMVGAPPPADRTVRFEDGSYFRFPAMRWSVANFRQLMPTVSVSRGLGAPLALPRKLDPALDAIPVQPVDATQPLTWRQALDATYTDGIVVMHRGTVVYERYFGVLKEDGQHAAMSVTKSVIGTLGAMLVADGTLDPQKKIVDYVPELGRSAFGSATLRQVLDMTTALDYSEEYADPNAEVWAHAQAGNPLPKPKDYTGPRSYYEFLQTVKQRGEHGRAFGYKTVNTDVLGWVIARATGRNVAQLLSERIWSRLGAEQDAYFTVDSIGTPFAGGGLNTGLRDLARFAEMLRNGGRFNGQQIVPENVVTDIRQGGDKQAFAQAGYAQLKGWSYRNMWWVTHNPDGAFMARGVHGQSIYIDPKAEMVIVRYASHPVAGNAANDGVTLPAYAAMAAFLMSKPH
;
A
#
# COMPACT_ATOMS: atom_id res chain seq x y z
N MET A 1 -39.50 -52.25 -14.41
CA MET A 1 -39.08 -51.28 -15.44
C MET A 1 -38.33 -50.16 -14.72
N ALA A 2 -36.99 -50.19 -14.80
CA ALA A 2 -36.11 -49.19 -14.19
C ALA A 2 -35.81 -48.14 -15.28
N CYS A 3 -36.10 -46.84 -14.98
CA CYS A 3 -35.67 -45.72 -15.81
C CYS A 3 -34.40 -45.12 -15.17
N ALA A 4 -33.29 -45.28 -15.90
CA ALA A 4 -32.01 -44.66 -15.54
C ALA A 4 -32.04 -43.18 -15.93
N LEU A 5 -31.82 -42.29 -14.95
CA LEU A 5 -31.54 -40.86 -15.16
C LEU A 5 -30.03 -40.71 -15.38
N LEU A 6 -29.62 -40.47 -16.61
CA LEU A 6 -28.28 -40.01 -16.97
C LEU A 6 -28.14 -38.54 -16.58
N GLY A 7 -27.37 -38.29 -15.53
CA GLY A 7 -26.94 -36.96 -15.14
C GLY A 7 -25.83 -36.47 -16.09
N LEU A 8 -26.15 -35.50 -16.93
CA LEU A 8 -25.20 -34.73 -17.71
C LEU A 8 -24.54 -33.72 -16.79
N THR A 9 -23.32 -34.03 -16.28
CA THR A 9 -22.43 -33.04 -15.68
C THR A 9 -21.73 -32.27 -16.80
N SER A 10 -22.23 -31.10 -17.10
CA SER A 10 -21.49 -30.14 -17.93
C SER A 10 -20.27 -29.69 -17.17
N PRO A 11 -19.06 -29.73 -17.74
CA PRO A 11 -17.89 -29.13 -17.10
C PRO A 11 -18.10 -27.60 -17.06
N LEU A 12 -18.01 -27.01 -15.88
CA LEU A 12 -17.87 -25.56 -15.72
C LEU A 12 -16.65 -25.13 -16.56
N ALA A 13 -16.91 -24.42 -17.64
CA ALA A 13 -15.88 -23.78 -18.45
C ALA A 13 -15.10 -22.84 -17.52
N GLY A 14 -13.85 -23.18 -17.23
CA GLY A 14 -12.95 -22.31 -16.50
C GLY A 14 -12.90 -20.95 -17.22
N ALA A 15 -13.26 -19.88 -16.53
CA ALA A 15 -13.09 -18.54 -17.06
C ALA A 15 -11.63 -18.34 -17.44
N ALA A 16 -11.36 -18.08 -18.72
CA ALA A 16 -10.02 -17.79 -19.20
C ALA A 16 -9.47 -16.60 -18.40
N THR A 17 -8.26 -16.74 -17.88
CA THR A 17 -7.57 -15.63 -17.19
C THR A 17 -7.51 -14.46 -18.19
N PRO A 18 -7.98 -13.25 -17.83
CA PRO A 18 -7.97 -12.14 -18.76
C PRO A 18 -6.52 -11.82 -19.18
N THR A 19 -6.27 -11.81 -20.48
CA THR A 19 -4.99 -11.40 -21.06
C THR A 19 -4.94 -9.87 -21.13
N PHE A 20 -4.01 -9.27 -20.42
CA PHE A 20 -3.77 -7.82 -20.45
C PHE A 20 -2.64 -7.49 -21.43
N ALA A 21 -2.70 -6.32 -22.06
CA ALA A 21 -1.59 -5.77 -22.80
C ALA A 21 -0.38 -5.61 -21.85
N ASP A 22 0.84 -5.93 -22.32
CA ASP A 22 2.04 -5.81 -21.52
C ASP A 22 2.35 -4.35 -21.12
N ALA A 23 3.41 -4.16 -20.30
CA ALA A 23 3.75 -2.85 -19.77
C ALA A 23 4.10 -1.83 -20.88
N GLN A 24 4.67 -2.26 -22.00
CA GLN A 24 5.03 -1.37 -23.11
C GLN A 24 3.81 -1.05 -23.99
N ALA A 25 3.00 -2.04 -24.32
CA ALA A 25 1.78 -1.87 -25.13
C ALA A 25 0.71 -1.04 -24.37
N SER A 26 0.68 -1.11 -23.04
CA SER A 26 -0.23 -0.35 -22.18
C SER A 26 0.37 0.93 -21.61
N ASP A 27 1.55 1.36 -22.05
CA ASP A 27 2.20 2.57 -21.56
C ASP A 27 1.32 3.81 -21.83
N PRO A 28 0.94 4.57 -20.79
CA PRO A 28 0.01 5.69 -20.93
C PRO A 28 0.55 6.83 -21.80
N SER A 29 1.87 7.01 -21.88
CA SER A 29 2.48 8.02 -22.75
C SER A 29 2.41 7.61 -24.21
N ARG A 30 2.54 6.31 -24.53
CA ARG A 30 2.33 5.76 -25.89
C ARG A 30 0.87 5.81 -26.32
N LEU A 31 -0.02 5.49 -25.39
CA LEU A 31 -1.47 5.52 -25.62
C LEU A 31 -2.04 6.94 -25.63
N GLN A 32 -1.24 7.96 -25.30
CA GLN A 32 -1.61 9.38 -25.32
C GLN A 32 -2.85 9.69 -24.45
N TRP A 33 -2.97 9.03 -23.26
CA TRP A 33 -4.04 9.33 -22.32
C TRP A 33 -3.98 10.80 -21.87
N MET A 34 -5.12 11.49 -21.91
CA MET A 34 -5.29 12.89 -21.48
C MET A 34 -4.43 13.91 -22.26
N VAL A 35 -4.02 13.57 -23.48
CA VAL A 35 -3.24 14.46 -24.37
C VAL A 35 -4.14 15.11 -25.39
N GLY A 36 -4.09 16.44 -25.48
CA GLY A 36 -4.89 17.26 -26.38
C GLY A 36 -5.71 18.33 -25.65
N ALA A 37 -6.29 19.29 -26.41
CA ALA A 37 -7.12 20.37 -25.86
C ALA A 37 -8.40 20.58 -26.71
N PRO A 38 -9.48 19.78 -26.51
CA PRO A 38 -9.64 18.70 -25.53
C PRO A 38 -8.93 17.39 -25.96
N PRO A 39 -8.67 16.46 -25.01
CA PRO A 39 -8.26 15.12 -25.36
C PRO A 39 -9.37 14.38 -26.13
N PRO A 40 -9.03 13.42 -27.01
CA PRO A 40 -10.02 12.56 -27.64
C PRO A 40 -10.89 11.83 -26.62
N ALA A 41 -12.19 11.64 -26.92
CA ALA A 41 -13.16 11.08 -25.97
C ALA A 41 -12.79 9.67 -25.47
N ASP A 42 -12.22 8.84 -26.36
CA ASP A 42 -11.75 7.47 -26.08
C ASP A 42 -10.43 7.42 -25.29
N ARG A 43 -9.78 8.58 -25.09
CA ARG A 43 -8.53 8.75 -24.34
C ARG A 43 -8.67 9.74 -23.19
N THR A 44 -9.90 10.05 -22.81
CA THR A 44 -10.20 10.88 -21.67
C THR A 44 -10.50 10.04 -20.45
N VAL A 45 -9.76 10.29 -19.36
CA VAL A 45 -9.97 9.64 -18.07
C VAL A 45 -10.90 10.50 -17.22
N ARG A 46 -11.94 9.90 -16.65
CA ARG A 46 -12.91 10.59 -15.79
C ARG A 46 -13.12 9.84 -14.49
N PHE A 47 -13.42 10.60 -13.44
CA PHE A 47 -13.83 10.06 -12.17
C PHE A 47 -15.26 9.51 -12.22
N GLU A 48 -16.19 10.27 -12.84
CA GLU A 48 -17.63 10.05 -12.78
C GLU A 48 -18.08 8.70 -13.39
N ASP A 49 -17.36 8.20 -14.40
CA ASP A 49 -17.67 6.94 -15.06
C ASP A 49 -16.79 5.77 -14.56
N GLY A 50 -15.91 6.02 -13.59
CA GLY A 50 -14.99 5.04 -13.03
C GLY A 50 -13.88 4.60 -13.99
N SER A 51 -13.71 5.25 -15.15
CA SER A 51 -12.66 4.90 -16.14
C SER A 51 -11.26 5.03 -15.56
N TYR A 52 -11.06 5.96 -14.63
CA TYR A 52 -9.79 6.20 -13.98
C TYR A 52 -9.22 4.97 -13.23
N PHE A 53 -10.06 4.01 -12.85
CA PHE A 53 -9.64 2.79 -12.13
C PHE A 53 -9.61 1.55 -13.03
N ARG A 54 -9.87 1.69 -14.33
CA ARG A 54 -9.84 0.60 -15.31
C ARG A 54 -8.51 0.56 -16.04
N PHE A 55 -7.96 -0.64 -16.20
CA PHE A 55 -6.78 -0.85 -17.05
C PHE A 55 -7.16 -0.69 -18.54
N PRO A 56 -6.35 -0.02 -19.37
CA PRO A 56 -5.03 0.57 -19.10
C PRO A 56 -5.06 2.02 -18.60
N ALA A 57 -6.22 2.72 -18.59
CA ALA A 57 -6.34 4.11 -18.16
C ALA A 57 -5.83 4.35 -16.73
N MET A 58 -5.98 3.37 -15.84
CA MET A 58 -5.47 3.39 -14.49
C MET A 58 -3.98 3.71 -14.42
N ARG A 59 -3.16 3.27 -15.38
CA ARG A 59 -1.72 3.54 -15.44
C ARG A 59 -1.40 5.04 -15.56
N TRP A 60 -2.30 5.84 -16.12
CA TRP A 60 -2.22 7.28 -16.10
C TRP A 60 -2.71 7.84 -14.76
N SER A 61 -3.83 7.32 -14.27
CA SER A 61 -4.55 7.87 -13.12
C SER A 61 -3.76 7.83 -11.83
N VAL A 62 -3.03 6.73 -11.56
CA VAL A 62 -2.27 6.54 -10.32
C VAL A 62 -1.17 7.57 -10.10
N ALA A 63 -0.73 8.25 -11.16
CA ALA A 63 0.17 9.40 -11.09
C ALA A 63 -0.56 10.75 -11.13
N ASN A 64 -1.92 10.77 -11.23
CA ASN A 64 -2.70 11.98 -11.46
C ASN A 64 -3.97 12.09 -10.61
N PHE A 65 -4.08 11.38 -9.48
CA PHE A 65 -5.29 11.39 -8.64
C PHE A 65 -5.75 12.77 -8.20
N ARG A 66 -4.81 13.69 -7.98
CA ARG A 66 -5.14 15.09 -7.61
C ARG A 66 -5.96 15.82 -8.66
N GLN A 67 -5.91 15.38 -9.92
CA GLN A 67 -6.73 15.95 -11.01
C GLN A 67 -8.15 15.36 -11.06
N LEU A 68 -8.41 14.27 -10.34
CA LEU A 68 -9.62 13.47 -10.45
C LEU A 68 -10.51 13.56 -9.20
N MET A 69 -9.94 13.79 -8.02
CA MET A 69 -10.69 13.73 -6.76
C MET A 69 -10.17 14.73 -5.72
N PRO A 70 -10.99 15.05 -4.69
CA PRO A 70 -10.59 15.95 -3.60
C PRO A 70 -9.42 15.38 -2.80
N THR A 71 -8.53 16.30 -2.37
CA THR A 71 -7.31 15.93 -1.64
C THR A 71 -7.01 16.92 -0.51
N VAL A 72 -6.22 16.46 0.48
CA VAL A 72 -5.62 17.29 1.52
C VAL A 72 -4.11 17.11 1.52
N SER A 73 -3.36 18.22 1.62
CA SER A 73 -1.90 18.18 1.59
C SER A 73 -1.30 17.69 2.91
N VAL A 74 -0.16 17.01 2.79
CA VAL A 74 0.78 16.70 3.86
C VAL A 74 2.01 17.58 3.61
N SER A 75 2.13 18.67 4.35
CA SER A 75 3.21 19.63 4.12
C SER A 75 4.58 19.05 4.47
N ARG A 76 5.56 19.30 3.63
CA ARG A 76 6.98 19.01 3.88
C ARG A 76 7.65 20.07 4.76
N GLY A 77 6.92 21.10 5.15
CA GLY A 77 7.48 22.28 5.82
C GLY A 77 8.19 23.23 4.86
N LEU A 78 8.74 24.31 5.42
CA LEU A 78 9.38 25.38 4.66
C LEU A 78 10.90 25.19 4.52
N GLY A 79 11.48 24.16 5.13
CA GLY A 79 12.91 23.86 5.04
C GLY A 79 13.38 23.51 3.63
N ALA A 80 14.66 23.66 3.34
CA ALA A 80 15.24 23.18 2.09
C ALA A 80 15.15 21.65 2.00
N PRO A 81 14.89 21.08 0.82
CA PRO A 81 14.96 19.64 0.62
C PRO A 81 16.36 19.11 0.92
N LEU A 82 16.43 17.95 1.55
CA LEU A 82 17.70 17.25 1.74
C LEU A 82 18.08 16.48 0.49
N ALA A 83 19.22 16.79 -0.11
CA ALA A 83 19.74 16.04 -1.23
C ALA A 83 20.09 14.60 -0.81
N LEU A 84 19.61 13.62 -1.56
CA LEU A 84 20.02 12.22 -1.39
C LEU A 84 21.35 11.99 -2.11
N PRO A 85 22.37 11.38 -1.45
CA PRO A 85 23.57 10.93 -2.17
C PRO A 85 23.19 9.99 -3.32
N ARG A 86 23.81 10.16 -4.50
CA ARG A 86 23.49 9.36 -5.68
C ARG A 86 24.79 8.80 -6.30
N LYS A 87 24.81 7.48 -6.51
CA LYS A 87 25.86 6.77 -7.24
C LYS A 87 25.18 5.67 -8.06
N LEU A 88 24.53 6.07 -9.14
CA LEU A 88 23.78 5.15 -9.99
C LEU A 88 24.69 4.14 -10.66
N ASP A 89 24.29 2.87 -10.61
CA ASP A 89 24.99 1.75 -11.21
C ASP A 89 24.11 1.11 -12.30
N PRO A 90 24.35 1.39 -13.59
CA PRO A 90 23.55 0.82 -14.66
C PRO A 90 23.71 -0.70 -14.80
N ALA A 91 24.76 -1.30 -14.23
CA ALA A 91 24.95 -2.75 -14.24
C ALA A 91 23.85 -3.48 -13.45
N LEU A 92 23.14 -2.79 -12.56
CA LEU A 92 22.02 -3.36 -11.80
C LEU A 92 20.85 -3.81 -12.71
N ASP A 93 20.70 -3.22 -13.91
CA ASP A 93 19.69 -3.66 -14.89
C ASP A 93 19.87 -5.13 -15.29
N ALA A 94 21.09 -5.66 -15.24
CA ALA A 94 21.44 -7.01 -15.69
C ALA A 94 21.45 -8.07 -14.59
N ILE A 95 21.13 -7.71 -13.33
CA ILE A 95 21.07 -8.68 -12.24
C ILE A 95 20.09 -9.81 -12.61
N PRO A 96 20.51 -11.09 -12.53
CA PRO A 96 19.64 -12.22 -12.81
C PRO A 96 18.59 -12.38 -11.69
N VAL A 97 17.35 -12.51 -12.08
CA VAL A 97 16.20 -12.77 -11.21
C VAL A 97 15.56 -14.07 -11.65
N GLN A 98 15.45 -15.04 -10.73
CA GLN A 98 14.75 -16.29 -10.99
C GLN A 98 13.32 -16.20 -10.43
N PRO A 99 12.29 -15.97 -11.28
CA PRO A 99 10.91 -15.97 -10.81
C PRO A 99 10.51 -17.36 -10.29
N VAL A 100 9.54 -17.39 -9.38
CA VAL A 100 8.93 -18.66 -8.91
C VAL A 100 8.26 -19.34 -10.10
N ASP A 101 8.46 -20.64 -10.22
CA ASP A 101 7.86 -21.50 -11.27
C ASP A 101 8.26 -21.15 -12.72
N ALA A 102 9.23 -20.25 -12.93
CA ALA A 102 9.79 -19.98 -14.26
C ALA A 102 11.01 -20.84 -14.56
N THR A 103 11.13 -21.32 -15.81
CA THR A 103 12.27 -22.10 -16.27
C THR A 103 13.48 -21.25 -16.67
N GLN A 104 13.25 -19.99 -16.99
CA GLN A 104 14.28 -19.06 -17.43
C GLN A 104 14.34 -17.84 -16.49
N PRO A 105 15.55 -17.39 -16.13
CA PRO A 105 15.69 -16.15 -15.37
C PRO A 105 15.33 -14.94 -16.23
N LEU A 106 14.86 -13.90 -15.54
CA LEU A 106 14.75 -12.55 -16.09
C LEU A 106 15.97 -11.73 -15.65
N THR A 107 16.23 -10.62 -16.34
CA THR A 107 17.05 -9.58 -15.75
C THR A 107 16.21 -8.73 -14.78
N TRP A 108 16.87 -8.00 -13.87
CA TRP A 108 16.20 -7.01 -13.03
C TRP A 108 15.30 -6.08 -13.86
N ARG A 109 15.84 -5.56 -14.96
CA ARG A 109 15.09 -4.69 -15.86
C ARG A 109 13.83 -5.37 -16.43
N GLN A 110 13.95 -6.62 -16.88
CA GLN A 110 12.80 -7.39 -17.37
C GLN A 110 11.77 -7.68 -16.27
N ALA A 111 12.22 -7.93 -15.05
CA ALA A 111 11.31 -8.11 -13.90
C ALA A 111 10.49 -6.84 -13.60
N LEU A 112 11.08 -5.65 -13.75
CA LEU A 112 10.36 -4.38 -13.61
C LEU A 112 9.28 -4.22 -14.69
N ASP A 113 9.61 -4.55 -15.95
CA ASP A 113 8.64 -4.49 -17.05
C ASP A 113 7.52 -5.53 -16.87
N ALA A 114 7.86 -6.77 -16.51
CA ALA A 114 6.89 -7.86 -16.28
C ALA A 114 5.88 -7.55 -15.16
N THR A 115 6.25 -6.66 -14.25
CA THR A 115 5.41 -6.29 -13.11
C THR A 115 4.87 -4.86 -13.19
N TYR A 116 4.84 -4.25 -14.38
CA TYR A 116 4.26 -2.93 -14.69
C TYR A 116 4.76 -1.83 -13.75
N THR A 117 6.07 -1.78 -13.51
CA THR A 117 6.70 -0.74 -12.68
C THR A 117 6.55 0.63 -13.34
N ASP A 118 6.12 1.63 -12.58
CA ASP A 118 6.01 3.04 -13.00
C ASP A 118 7.16 3.89 -12.44
N GLY A 119 7.70 3.49 -11.28
CA GLY A 119 8.88 4.13 -10.70
C GLY A 119 9.53 3.23 -9.66
N ILE A 120 10.86 3.27 -9.58
CA ILE A 120 11.61 2.51 -8.59
C ILE A 120 12.88 3.24 -8.16
N VAL A 121 13.14 3.23 -6.85
CA VAL A 121 14.39 3.66 -6.23
C VAL A 121 14.94 2.52 -5.39
N VAL A 122 16.23 2.22 -5.55
CA VAL A 122 17.00 1.39 -4.63
C VAL A 122 18.04 2.26 -3.94
N MET A 123 18.01 2.27 -2.62
CA MET A 123 19.09 2.86 -1.80
C MET A 123 19.91 1.74 -1.17
N HIS A 124 21.21 1.93 -1.13
CA HIS A 124 22.16 1.07 -0.43
C HIS A 124 23.07 1.95 0.43
N ARG A 125 23.13 1.67 1.72
CA ARG A 125 23.94 2.45 2.70
C ARG A 125 23.67 3.97 2.60
N GLY A 126 22.40 4.36 2.49
CA GLY A 126 21.99 5.77 2.39
C GLY A 126 22.19 6.44 1.04
N THR A 127 22.71 5.72 0.04
CA THR A 127 22.98 6.25 -1.31
C THR A 127 22.03 5.65 -2.32
N VAL A 128 21.44 6.47 -3.19
CA VAL A 128 20.64 6.02 -4.32
C VAL A 128 21.57 5.36 -5.35
N VAL A 129 21.44 4.04 -5.51
CA VAL A 129 22.24 3.24 -6.44
C VAL A 129 21.50 2.89 -7.72
N TYR A 130 20.16 2.94 -7.68
CA TYR A 130 19.31 2.70 -8.84
C TYR A 130 18.06 3.57 -8.77
N GLU A 131 17.67 4.17 -9.88
CA GLU A 131 16.47 5.00 -9.99
C GLU A 131 15.99 5.00 -11.43
N ARG A 132 14.68 4.68 -11.62
CA ARG A 132 14.01 4.67 -12.92
C ARG A 132 12.57 5.14 -12.80
N TYR A 133 12.10 5.78 -13.87
CA TYR A 133 10.71 6.23 -14.05
C TYR A 133 10.21 5.77 -15.41
N PHE A 134 8.94 5.41 -15.48
CA PHE A 134 8.30 4.87 -16.68
C PHE A 134 6.93 5.51 -16.90
N GLY A 135 6.43 5.43 -18.12
CA GLY A 135 5.13 5.98 -18.48
C GLY A 135 5.04 7.49 -18.24
N VAL A 136 4.02 7.90 -17.51
CA VAL A 136 3.79 9.33 -17.20
C VAL A 136 4.42 9.79 -15.90
N LEU A 137 4.91 8.87 -15.06
CA LEU A 137 5.58 9.26 -13.83
C LEU A 137 6.95 9.90 -14.13
N LYS A 138 7.20 11.06 -13.53
CA LYS A 138 8.45 11.85 -13.63
C LYS A 138 9.13 11.93 -12.28
N GLU A 139 10.38 12.44 -12.28
CA GLU A 139 11.16 12.63 -11.05
C GLU A 139 10.45 13.56 -10.04
N ASP A 140 9.74 14.57 -10.53
CA ASP A 140 8.93 15.52 -9.79
C ASP A 140 7.46 15.10 -9.67
N GLY A 141 7.11 13.91 -10.19
CA GLY A 141 5.76 13.37 -10.13
C GLY A 141 5.43 12.74 -8.78
N GLN A 142 4.16 12.70 -8.47
CA GLN A 142 3.61 11.97 -7.33
C GLN A 142 2.84 10.75 -7.83
N HIS A 143 2.74 9.72 -7.01
CA HIS A 143 2.02 8.51 -7.36
C HIS A 143 1.23 7.99 -6.17
N ALA A 144 0.12 7.33 -6.42
CA ALA A 144 -0.68 6.69 -5.40
C ALA A 144 0.12 5.56 -4.71
N ALA A 145 0.30 5.68 -3.40
CA ALA A 145 0.98 4.67 -2.60
C ALA A 145 0.06 3.46 -2.28
N MET A 146 -1.24 3.59 -2.58
CA MET A 146 -2.25 2.58 -2.26
C MET A 146 -2.09 2.11 -0.81
N SER A 147 -2.15 0.82 -0.54
CA SER A 147 -2.07 0.28 0.82
C SER A 147 -0.69 0.40 1.50
N VAL A 148 0.35 0.87 0.83
CA VAL A 148 1.58 1.33 1.50
C VAL A 148 1.25 2.44 2.51
N THR A 149 0.21 3.21 2.26
CA THR A 149 -0.38 4.18 3.20
C THR A 149 -0.58 3.59 4.60
N LYS A 150 -1.08 2.35 4.68
CA LYS A 150 -1.36 1.69 5.97
C LYS A 150 -0.13 1.59 6.86
N SER A 151 1.02 1.26 6.27
CA SER A 151 2.28 1.16 7.01
C SER A 151 2.77 2.52 7.50
N VAL A 152 2.54 3.59 6.74
CA VAL A 152 2.83 4.96 7.17
C VAL A 152 1.93 5.36 8.35
N ILE A 153 0.63 5.09 8.26
CA ILE A 153 -0.33 5.38 9.34
C ILE A 153 -0.12 4.47 10.55
N GLY A 154 0.22 3.20 10.34
CA GLY A 154 0.58 2.26 11.40
C GLY A 154 1.83 2.71 12.17
N THR A 155 2.85 3.21 11.46
CA THR A 155 4.03 3.82 12.09
C THR A 155 3.64 5.02 12.96
N LEU A 156 2.77 5.90 12.46
CA LEU A 156 2.26 7.05 13.20
C LEU A 156 1.47 6.61 14.45
N GLY A 157 0.59 5.61 14.32
CA GLY A 157 -0.14 5.02 15.45
C GLY A 157 0.78 4.39 16.49
N ALA A 158 1.83 3.67 16.05
CA ALA A 158 2.83 3.09 16.94
C ALA A 158 3.67 4.16 17.67
N MET A 159 3.94 5.30 17.04
CA MET A 159 4.59 6.44 17.71
C MET A 159 3.71 6.99 18.82
N LEU A 160 2.39 7.10 18.61
CA LEU A 160 1.45 7.56 19.64
C LEU A 160 1.26 6.54 20.76
N VAL A 161 1.45 5.26 20.50
CA VAL A 161 1.53 4.22 21.54
C VAL A 161 2.83 4.39 22.34
N ALA A 162 3.95 4.62 21.67
CA ALA A 162 5.25 4.76 22.33
C ALA A 162 5.36 6.00 23.22
N ASP A 163 4.67 7.10 22.88
CA ASP A 163 4.64 8.33 23.69
C ASP A 163 3.50 8.36 24.72
N GLY A 164 2.70 7.28 24.82
CA GLY A 164 1.61 7.14 25.80
C GLY A 164 0.30 7.86 25.44
N THR A 165 0.21 8.50 24.26
CA THR A 165 -1.02 9.15 23.79
C THR A 165 -2.11 8.10 23.51
N LEU A 166 -1.72 6.93 23.01
CA LEU A 166 -2.60 5.79 22.76
C LEU A 166 -2.20 4.58 23.62
N ASP A 167 -3.19 3.89 24.16
CA ASP A 167 -3.01 2.63 24.87
C ASP A 167 -3.46 1.47 23.96
N PRO A 168 -2.54 0.56 23.55
CA PRO A 168 -2.87 -0.53 22.64
C PRO A 168 -3.86 -1.56 23.23
N GLN A 169 -4.07 -1.58 24.56
CA GLN A 169 -5.00 -2.50 25.24
C GLN A 169 -6.41 -1.92 25.37
N LYS A 170 -6.56 -0.60 25.22
CA LYS A 170 -7.88 0.03 25.23
C LYS A 170 -8.72 -0.42 24.05
N LYS A 171 -10.02 -0.52 24.28
CA LYS A 171 -11.02 -0.80 23.24
C LYS A 171 -11.22 0.43 22.35
N ILE A 172 -11.56 0.18 21.09
CA ILE A 172 -11.84 1.26 20.13
C ILE A 172 -12.98 2.16 20.60
N VAL A 173 -14.00 1.58 21.23
CA VAL A 173 -15.13 2.36 21.78
C VAL A 173 -14.71 3.40 22.82
N ASP A 174 -13.59 3.19 23.52
CA ASP A 174 -13.07 4.14 24.52
C ASP A 174 -12.50 5.41 23.86
N TYR A 175 -12.14 5.34 22.58
CA TYR A 175 -11.67 6.48 21.75
C TYR A 175 -12.78 7.03 20.86
N VAL A 176 -13.59 6.14 20.27
CA VAL A 176 -14.63 6.45 19.29
C VAL A 176 -15.94 5.78 19.71
N PRO A 177 -16.72 6.40 20.64
CA PRO A 177 -17.97 5.83 21.15
C PRO A 177 -18.99 5.48 20.06
N GLU A 178 -18.97 6.19 18.92
CA GLU A 178 -19.84 5.96 17.77
C GLU A 178 -19.68 4.55 17.17
N LEU A 179 -18.52 3.92 17.37
CA LEU A 179 -18.25 2.55 16.92
C LEU A 179 -18.77 1.48 17.88
N GLY A 180 -19.40 1.86 19.00
CA GLY A 180 -19.84 0.92 20.04
C GLY A 180 -20.81 -0.17 19.55
N ARG A 181 -21.59 0.09 18.49
CA ARG A 181 -22.51 -0.90 17.88
C ARG A 181 -21.93 -1.62 16.65
N SER A 182 -20.75 -1.23 16.20
CA SER A 182 -20.03 -1.89 15.11
C SER A 182 -19.12 -3.01 15.63
N ALA A 183 -18.54 -3.78 14.73
CA ALA A 183 -17.57 -4.79 15.07
C ALA A 183 -16.34 -4.23 15.82
N PHE A 184 -16.01 -2.96 15.60
CA PHE A 184 -14.84 -2.35 16.22
C PHE A 184 -15.03 -2.01 17.71
N GLY A 185 -16.26 -1.86 18.19
CA GLY A 185 -16.53 -1.44 19.57
C GLY A 185 -15.87 -2.33 20.63
N SER A 186 -15.80 -3.65 20.39
CA SER A 186 -15.17 -4.62 21.29
C SER A 186 -13.69 -4.89 20.99
N ALA A 187 -13.17 -4.47 19.83
CA ALA A 187 -11.79 -4.66 19.44
C ALA A 187 -10.84 -3.75 20.22
N THR A 188 -9.65 -4.23 20.57
CA THR A 188 -8.59 -3.39 21.11
C THR A 188 -7.84 -2.67 20.00
N LEU A 189 -7.17 -1.57 20.34
CA LEU A 189 -6.31 -0.85 19.40
C LEU A 189 -5.19 -1.76 18.86
N ARG A 190 -4.65 -2.68 19.67
CA ARG A 190 -3.65 -3.67 19.23
C ARG A 190 -4.19 -4.56 18.14
N GLN A 191 -5.41 -5.06 18.28
CA GLN A 191 -6.06 -5.91 17.28
C GLN A 191 -6.31 -5.16 15.96
N VAL A 192 -6.59 -3.87 16.02
CA VAL A 192 -6.70 -3.00 14.84
C VAL A 192 -5.33 -2.81 14.18
N LEU A 193 -4.28 -2.46 14.95
CA LEU A 193 -2.91 -2.26 14.45
C LEU A 193 -2.32 -3.51 13.78
N ASP A 194 -2.65 -4.69 14.31
CA ASP A 194 -2.12 -5.97 13.83
C ASP A 194 -3.11 -6.72 12.91
N MET A 195 -4.24 -6.08 12.57
CA MET A 195 -5.29 -6.64 11.69
C MET A 195 -5.79 -8.02 12.13
N THR A 196 -5.95 -8.23 13.44
CA THR A 196 -6.55 -9.43 14.01
C THR A 196 -8.01 -9.23 14.44
N THR A 197 -8.68 -8.25 13.85
CA THR A 197 -10.10 -7.98 14.04
C THR A 197 -10.96 -8.99 13.28
N ALA A 198 -12.01 -9.48 13.92
CA ALA A 198 -12.96 -10.44 13.32
C ALA A 198 -14.15 -9.67 12.71
N LEU A 199 -14.02 -9.30 11.44
CA LEU A 199 -15.01 -8.48 10.72
C LEU A 199 -15.70 -9.30 9.64
N ASP A 200 -17.02 -9.13 9.53
CA ASP A 200 -17.78 -9.54 8.35
C ASP A 200 -17.56 -8.51 7.24
N TYR A 201 -16.44 -8.64 6.59
CA TYR A 201 -15.94 -7.71 5.57
C TYR A 201 -14.98 -8.46 4.65
N SER A 202 -15.28 -8.48 3.37
CA SER A 202 -14.44 -9.05 2.32
C SER A 202 -13.63 -7.97 1.59
N GLU A 203 -12.36 -8.27 1.35
CA GLU A 203 -11.48 -7.47 0.51
C GLU A 203 -11.04 -8.28 -0.73
N GLU A 204 -11.93 -9.15 -1.23
CA GLU A 204 -11.71 -9.90 -2.46
C GLU A 204 -12.00 -8.98 -3.66
N TYR A 205 -10.96 -8.44 -4.25
CA TYR A 205 -11.07 -7.45 -5.34
C TYR A 205 -11.66 -8.02 -6.64
N ALA A 206 -11.65 -9.34 -6.81
CA ALA A 206 -12.25 -9.99 -7.96
C ALA A 206 -13.78 -10.21 -7.80
N ASP A 207 -14.29 -10.12 -6.57
CA ASP A 207 -15.72 -10.21 -6.29
C ASP A 207 -16.35 -8.81 -6.32
N PRO A 208 -17.24 -8.50 -7.30
CA PRO A 208 -17.91 -7.20 -7.38
C PRO A 208 -18.87 -6.92 -6.21
N ASN A 209 -19.23 -7.93 -5.42
CA ASN A 209 -20.11 -7.78 -4.25
C ASN A 209 -19.34 -7.66 -2.93
N ALA A 210 -18.00 -7.72 -2.96
CA ALA A 210 -17.20 -7.59 -1.75
C ALA A 210 -17.39 -6.20 -1.09
N GLU A 211 -17.41 -6.18 0.24
CA GLU A 211 -17.67 -4.96 1.03
C GLU A 211 -16.62 -3.87 0.79
N VAL A 212 -15.43 -4.22 0.31
CA VAL A 212 -14.41 -3.26 -0.09
C VAL A 212 -14.93 -2.26 -1.13
N TRP A 213 -15.84 -2.66 -2.03
CA TRP A 213 -16.41 -1.76 -3.02
C TRP A 213 -17.45 -0.81 -2.43
N ALA A 214 -18.26 -1.28 -1.49
CA ALA A 214 -19.18 -0.42 -0.74
C ALA A 214 -18.41 0.60 0.14
N HIS A 215 -17.29 0.18 0.74
CA HIS A 215 -16.38 1.07 1.45
C HIS A 215 -15.76 2.12 0.51
N ALA A 216 -15.31 1.71 -0.67
CA ALA A 216 -14.76 2.62 -1.68
C ALA A 216 -15.81 3.62 -2.19
N GLN A 217 -17.08 3.24 -2.27
CA GLN A 217 -18.19 4.16 -2.60
C GLN A 217 -18.51 5.11 -1.45
N ALA A 218 -18.48 4.64 -0.20
CA ALA A 218 -18.72 5.51 0.95
C ALA A 218 -17.70 6.63 1.05
N GLY A 219 -16.44 6.33 0.77
CA GLY A 219 -15.38 7.34 0.56
C GLY A 219 -15.50 8.02 -0.81
N ASN A 220 -14.37 8.38 -1.40
CA ASN A 220 -14.30 8.93 -2.75
C ASN A 220 -13.46 8.07 -3.73
N PRO A 221 -12.87 6.93 -3.36
CA PRO A 221 -12.21 6.08 -4.34
C PRO A 221 -13.12 5.57 -5.46
N LEU A 222 -14.43 5.52 -5.27
CA LEU A 222 -15.37 5.21 -6.34
C LEU A 222 -16.50 6.28 -6.41
N PRO A 223 -16.98 6.59 -7.62
CA PRO A 223 -18.11 7.49 -7.79
C PRO A 223 -19.39 6.90 -7.18
N LYS A 224 -20.21 7.78 -6.61
CA LYS A 224 -21.52 7.39 -6.07
C LYS A 224 -22.58 7.51 -7.17
N PRO A 225 -23.40 6.47 -7.40
CA PRO A 225 -24.58 6.59 -8.24
C PRO A 225 -25.48 7.75 -7.81
N LYS A 226 -26.25 8.28 -8.75
CA LYS A 226 -27.10 9.47 -8.50
C LYS A 226 -28.13 9.24 -7.40
N ASP A 227 -28.62 8.02 -7.27
CA ASP A 227 -29.61 7.53 -6.31
C ASP A 227 -28.99 6.79 -5.11
N TYR A 228 -27.69 6.97 -4.88
CA TYR A 228 -26.97 6.32 -3.81
C TYR A 228 -27.49 6.72 -2.43
N THR A 229 -27.96 5.73 -1.65
CA THR A 229 -28.54 5.90 -0.31
C THR A 229 -27.65 5.34 0.81
N GLY A 230 -26.50 4.74 0.47
CA GLY A 230 -25.54 4.18 1.43
C GLY A 230 -24.72 5.25 2.18
N PRO A 231 -23.78 4.81 3.02
CA PRO A 231 -22.86 5.70 3.74
C PRO A 231 -22.10 6.65 2.80
N ARG A 232 -21.95 7.92 3.22
CA ARG A 232 -21.31 8.96 2.39
C ARG A 232 -19.95 9.42 2.90
N SER A 233 -19.46 8.81 3.98
CA SER A 233 -18.13 9.04 4.54
C SER A 233 -17.54 7.75 5.08
N TYR A 234 -16.22 7.73 5.28
CA TYR A 234 -15.56 6.60 5.93
C TYR A 234 -16.14 6.36 7.33
N TYR A 235 -16.37 7.42 8.10
CA TYR A 235 -16.92 7.31 9.45
C TYR A 235 -18.33 6.69 9.49
N GLU A 236 -19.18 7.04 8.54
CA GLU A 236 -20.50 6.42 8.42
C GLU A 236 -20.39 4.94 8.08
N PHE A 237 -19.49 4.58 7.12
CA PHE A 237 -19.31 3.20 6.73
C PHE A 237 -18.79 2.33 7.89
N LEU A 238 -17.81 2.80 8.64
CA LEU A 238 -17.21 2.05 9.76
C LEU A 238 -18.24 1.65 10.83
N GLN A 239 -19.30 2.45 11.02
CA GLN A 239 -20.38 2.15 11.94
C GLN A 239 -21.27 0.99 11.46
N THR A 240 -21.25 0.65 10.18
CA THR A 240 -22.06 -0.43 9.58
C THR A 240 -21.39 -1.80 9.64
N VAL A 241 -20.06 -1.86 9.84
CA VAL A 241 -19.29 -3.10 9.80
C VAL A 241 -19.70 -4.04 10.93
N LYS A 242 -20.05 -5.29 10.59
CA LYS A 242 -20.50 -6.31 11.55
C LYS A 242 -19.34 -7.20 11.99
N GLN A 243 -19.47 -7.80 13.16
CA GLN A 243 -18.52 -8.77 13.67
C GLN A 243 -18.86 -10.17 13.16
N ARG A 244 -17.80 -10.93 12.77
CA ARG A 244 -17.90 -12.35 12.44
C ARG A 244 -16.71 -13.09 13.03
N GLY A 245 -16.96 -13.79 14.14
CA GLY A 245 -15.91 -14.49 14.88
C GLY A 245 -15.40 -13.71 16.10
N GLU A 246 -14.23 -14.08 16.59
CA GLU A 246 -13.58 -13.55 17.80
C GLU A 246 -12.31 -12.77 17.43
N HIS A 247 -12.19 -11.53 17.93
CA HIS A 247 -10.99 -10.71 17.72
C HIS A 247 -9.75 -11.37 18.33
N GLY A 248 -8.60 -11.22 17.67
CA GLY A 248 -7.30 -11.73 18.11
C GLY A 248 -6.99 -13.15 17.68
N ARG A 249 -7.93 -13.90 17.06
CA ARG A 249 -7.74 -15.31 16.69
C ARG A 249 -6.99 -15.50 15.37
N ALA A 250 -7.25 -14.67 14.37
CA ALA A 250 -6.69 -14.80 13.05
C ALA A 250 -6.34 -13.43 12.48
N PHE A 251 -5.28 -13.39 11.69
CA PHE A 251 -4.99 -12.24 10.85
C PHE A 251 -5.95 -12.21 9.65
N GLY A 252 -6.48 -11.03 9.36
CA GLY A 252 -7.28 -10.78 8.18
C GLY A 252 -7.01 -9.39 7.65
N TYR A 253 -6.37 -9.30 6.48
CA TYR A 253 -6.05 -8.01 5.87
C TYR A 253 -7.35 -7.30 5.46
N LYS A 254 -7.65 -6.19 6.11
CA LYS A 254 -8.91 -5.44 5.92
C LYS A 254 -8.64 -3.95 6.07
N THR A 255 -8.83 -3.22 4.98
CA THR A 255 -8.52 -1.78 4.85
C THR A 255 -9.19 -0.92 5.92
N VAL A 256 -10.42 -1.23 6.27
CA VAL A 256 -11.21 -0.52 7.29
C VAL A 256 -10.54 -0.44 8.67
N ASN A 257 -9.63 -1.36 9.02
CA ASN A 257 -8.85 -1.24 10.26
C ASN A 257 -8.00 0.03 10.29
N THR A 258 -7.43 0.42 9.15
CA THR A 258 -6.59 1.62 9.12
C THR A 258 -7.42 2.90 9.16
N ASP A 259 -8.63 2.89 8.61
CA ASP A 259 -9.53 4.04 8.72
C ASP A 259 -10.05 4.21 10.15
N VAL A 260 -10.29 3.09 10.87
CA VAL A 260 -10.55 3.14 12.33
C VAL A 260 -9.36 3.71 13.07
N LEU A 261 -8.14 3.26 12.78
CA LEU A 261 -6.92 3.84 13.36
C LEU A 261 -6.82 5.35 13.08
N GLY A 262 -7.12 5.77 11.85
CA GLY A 262 -7.17 7.18 11.49
C GLY A 262 -8.18 7.99 12.30
N TRP A 263 -9.35 7.42 12.58
CA TRP A 263 -10.36 8.04 13.44
C TRP A 263 -9.91 8.10 14.91
N VAL A 264 -9.34 7.02 15.44
CA VAL A 264 -8.75 6.99 16.80
C VAL A 264 -7.67 8.06 16.96
N ILE A 265 -6.75 8.16 15.98
CA ILE A 265 -5.70 9.20 15.97
C ILE A 265 -6.33 10.59 16.02
N ALA A 266 -7.32 10.85 15.18
CA ALA A 266 -7.98 12.16 15.12
C ALA A 266 -8.66 12.52 16.45
N ARG A 267 -9.30 11.56 17.11
CA ARG A 267 -9.95 11.76 18.42
C ARG A 267 -8.97 11.98 19.56
N ALA A 268 -7.89 11.21 19.59
CA ALA A 268 -6.89 11.30 20.67
C ALA A 268 -6.03 12.55 20.56
N THR A 269 -5.76 13.06 19.35
CA THR A 269 -4.80 14.15 19.12
C THR A 269 -5.44 15.48 18.72
N GLY A 270 -6.72 15.48 18.32
CA GLY A 270 -7.37 16.64 17.69
C GLY A 270 -6.84 16.97 16.29
N ARG A 271 -6.04 16.09 15.68
CA ARG A 271 -5.39 16.25 14.37
C ARG A 271 -5.75 15.10 13.45
N ASN A 272 -6.14 15.35 12.20
CA ASN A 272 -6.28 14.28 11.23
C ASN A 272 -4.91 13.70 10.83
N VAL A 273 -4.90 12.53 10.20
CA VAL A 273 -3.66 11.81 9.87
C VAL A 273 -2.74 12.59 8.93
N ALA A 274 -3.27 13.45 8.05
CA ALA A 274 -2.46 14.26 7.14
C ALA A 274 -1.69 15.35 7.90
N GLN A 275 -2.38 16.04 8.84
CA GLN A 275 -1.76 17.03 9.71
C GLN A 275 -0.68 16.41 10.59
N LEU A 276 -1.00 15.29 11.24
CA LEU A 276 -0.09 14.62 12.15
C LEU A 276 1.12 14.01 11.43
N LEU A 277 0.92 13.44 10.24
CA LEU A 277 2.01 12.93 9.39
C LEU A 277 2.95 14.07 8.99
N SER A 278 2.41 15.23 8.61
CA SER A 278 3.21 16.43 8.32
C SER A 278 4.06 16.82 9.53
N GLU A 279 3.44 17.00 10.71
CA GLU A 279 4.10 17.49 11.91
C GLU A 279 5.15 16.54 12.49
N ARG A 280 4.83 15.25 12.52
CA ARG A 280 5.66 14.25 13.22
C ARG A 280 6.73 13.63 12.34
N ILE A 281 6.51 13.55 11.01
CA ILE A 281 7.39 12.82 10.09
C ILE A 281 7.77 13.67 8.88
N TRP A 282 6.79 14.05 8.04
CA TRP A 282 7.07 14.52 6.68
C TRP A 282 7.91 15.80 6.62
N SER A 283 7.59 16.79 7.45
CA SER A 283 8.34 18.05 7.53
C SER A 283 9.77 17.89 8.10
N ARG A 284 10.08 16.73 8.66
CA ARG A 284 11.40 16.43 9.27
C ARG A 284 12.28 15.57 8.38
N LEU A 285 11.72 14.97 7.32
CA LEU A 285 12.44 14.12 6.37
C LEU A 285 13.33 14.89 5.38
N GLY A 286 13.18 16.21 5.28
CA GLY A 286 13.81 16.97 4.20
C GLY A 286 13.26 16.55 2.83
N ALA A 287 11.95 16.28 2.75
CA ALA A 287 11.26 15.87 1.55
C ALA A 287 11.37 16.93 0.44
N GLU A 288 11.36 16.48 -0.81
CA GLU A 288 11.39 17.36 -2.00
C GLU A 288 10.06 18.02 -2.22
N GLN A 289 8.96 17.31 -1.91
CA GLN A 289 7.60 17.73 -2.18
C GLN A 289 6.65 17.50 -1.00
N ASP A 290 5.56 18.25 -0.96
CA ASP A 290 4.41 17.89 -0.15
C ASP A 290 3.86 16.53 -0.64
N ALA A 291 3.40 15.70 0.27
CA ALA A 291 2.53 14.58 -0.07
C ALA A 291 1.06 15.02 0.01
N TYR A 292 0.12 14.14 -0.34
CA TYR A 292 -1.31 14.40 -0.13
C TYR A 292 -2.08 13.10 0.11
N PHE A 293 -3.25 13.25 0.74
CA PHE A 293 -4.26 12.20 0.84
C PHE A 293 -5.46 12.53 -0.04
N THR A 294 -6.06 11.53 -0.66
CA THR A 294 -7.45 11.63 -1.11
C THR A 294 -8.38 11.68 0.10
N VAL A 295 -9.49 12.41 0.00
CA VAL A 295 -10.44 12.60 1.10
C VAL A 295 -11.86 12.23 0.67
N ASP A 296 -12.69 11.87 1.65
CA ASP A 296 -14.12 11.66 1.46
C ASP A 296 -14.91 12.97 1.36
N SER A 297 -16.25 12.90 1.31
CA SER A 297 -17.14 14.04 1.14
C SER A 297 -17.13 15.05 2.29
N ILE A 298 -16.61 14.66 3.45
CA ILE A 298 -16.47 15.52 4.63
C ILE A 298 -15.01 15.90 4.94
N GLY A 299 -14.09 15.57 4.02
CA GLY A 299 -12.68 15.91 4.14
C GLY A 299 -11.85 14.94 4.98
N THR A 300 -12.38 13.74 5.31
CA THR A 300 -11.63 12.72 6.04
C THR A 300 -10.58 12.09 5.13
N PRO A 301 -9.28 12.13 5.49
CA PRO A 301 -8.25 11.45 4.73
C PRO A 301 -8.48 9.94 4.67
N PHE A 302 -8.32 9.35 3.49
CA PHE A 302 -8.39 7.90 3.31
C PHE A 302 -7.14 7.25 3.91
N ALA A 303 -7.21 6.93 5.21
CA ALA A 303 -6.07 6.35 5.95
C ALA A 303 -5.68 4.96 5.43
N GLY A 304 -6.62 4.23 4.83
CA GLY A 304 -6.40 2.88 4.29
C GLY A 304 -5.65 2.83 2.96
N GLY A 305 -5.57 3.96 2.20
CA GLY A 305 -4.98 3.88 0.85
C GLY A 305 -4.79 5.20 0.12
N GLY A 306 -5.09 6.33 0.75
CA GLY A 306 -5.20 7.62 0.09
C GLY A 306 -3.90 8.42 -0.07
N LEU A 307 -2.78 7.97 0.49
CA LEU A 307 -1.51 8.68 0.42
C LEU A 307 -0.93 8.64 -1.01
N ASN A 308 -0.47 9.80 -1.46
CA ASN A 308 0.25 9.98 -2.72
C ASN A 308 1.53 10.76 -2.44
N THR A 309 2.66 10.28 -2.95
CA THR A 309 3.97 10.88 -2.68
C THR A 309 4.92 10.82 -3.87
N GLY A 310 5.95 11.66 -3.85
CA GLY A 310 7.11 11.49 -4.70
C GLY A 310 7.88 10.21 -4.32
N LEU A 311 8.47 9.56 -5.32
CA LEU A 311 9.18 8.28 -5.14
C LEU A 311 10.39 8.44 -4.20
N ARG A 312 11.18 9.49 -4.36
CA ARG A 312 12.35 9.78 -3.51
C ARG A 312 11.95 10.12 -2.07
N ASP A 313 10.80 10.76 -1.87
CA ASP A 313 10.33 11.11 -0.53
C ASP A 313 9.87 9.89 0.24
N LEU A 314 9.24 8.94 -0.46
CA LEU A 314 8.92 7.64 0.14
C LEU A 314 10.19 6.82 0.43
N ALA A 315 11.25 6.98 -0.39
CA ALA A 315 12.55 6.35 -0.13
C ALA A 315 13.25 6.94 1.12
N ARG A 316 13.11 8.26 1.38
CA ARG A 316 13.57 8.90 2.64
C ARG A 316 12.87 8.30 3.85
N PHE A 317 11.56 8.11 3.77
CA PHE A 317 10.79 7.47 4.83
C PHE A 317 11.25 6.01 5.07
N ALA A 318 11.48 5.24 4.00
CA ALA A 318 11.98 3.87 4.10
C ALA A 318 13.39 3.81 4.70
N GLU A 319 14.30 4.68 4.26
CA GLU A 319 15.67 4.75 4.76
C GLU A 319 15.73 5.20 6.22
N MET A 320 14.85 6.11 6.63
CA MET A 320 14.65 6.48 8.02
C MET A 320 14.36 5.24 8.89
N LEU A 321 13.39 4.40 8.47
CA LEU A 321 13.04 3.17 9.19
C LEU A 321 14.18 2.15 9.19
N ARG A 322 14.92 1.99 8.07
CA ARG A 322 16.09 1.13 8.02
C ARG A 322 17.13 1.53 9.08
N ASN A 323 17.27 2.83 9.32
CA ASN A 323 18.18 3.40 10.30
C ASN A 323 17.57 3.56 11.70
N GLY A 324 16.65 2.68 12.11
CA GLY A 324 16.06 2.71 13.45
C GLY A 324 15.25 3.97 13.76
N GLY A 325 14.66 4.59 12.73
CA GLY A 325 13.85 5.80 12.84
C GLY A 325 14.66 7.11 12.79
N ARG A 326 15.95 7.03 12.46
CA ARG A 326 16.85 8.19 12.35
C ARG A 326 17.03 8.61 10.90
N PHE A 327 16.91 9.90 10.64
CA PHE A 327 17.21 10.48 9.33
C PHE A 327 17.64 11.95 9.50
N ASN A 328 18.48 12.45 8.62
CA ASN A 328 18.93 13.84 8.64
C ASN A 328 19.44 14.27 10.04
N GLY A 329 20.21 13.42 10.71
CA GLY A 329 20.75 13.68 12.04
C GLY A 329 19.73 13.68 13.19
N GLN A 330 18.44 13.43 12.92
CA GLN A 330 17.36 13.47 13.89
C GLN A 330 16.75 12.08 14.14
N GLN A 331 16.31 11.81 15.37
CA GLN A 331 15.39 10.71 15.67
C GLN A 331 13.98 11.20 15.34
N ILE A 332 13.40 10.71 14.25
CA ILE A 332 12.06 11.10 13.78
C ILE A 332 11.01 10.13 14.30
N VAL A 333 11.25 8.83 14.15
CA VAL A 333 10.45 7.75 14.72
C VAL A 333 11.23 7.13 15.87
N PRO A 334 10.67 6.95 17.07
CA PRO A 334 11.37 6.31 18.18
C PRO A 334 11.90 4.92 17.79
N GLU A 335 13.13 4.58 18.24
CA GLU A 335 13.79 3.32 17.89
C GLU A 335 13.00 2.09 18.33
N ASN A 336 12.35 2.17 19.51
CA ASN A 336 11.49 1.10 20.02
C ASN A 336 10.29 0.82 19.11
N VAL A 337 9.77 1.83 18.38
CA VAL A 337 8.71 1.64 17.38
C VAL A 337 9.22 0.79 16.21
N VAL A 338 10.40 1.09 15.69
CA VAL A 338 11.01 0.32 14.61
C VAL A 338 11.34 -1.11 15.05
N THR A 339 11.83 -1.23 16.29
CA THR A 339 12.11 -2.54 16.89
C THR A 339 10.84 -3.39 17.03
N ASP A 340 9.74 -2.80 17.53
CA ASP A 340 8.45 -3.50 17.65
C ASP A 340 7.89 -3.92 16.28
N ILE A 341 8.01 -3.09 15.25
CA ILE A 341 7.65 -3.47 13.88
C ILE A 341 8.45 -4.70 13.43
N ARG A 342 9.78 -4.66 13.58
CA ARG A 342 10.68 -5.73 13.13
C ARG A 342 10.52 -7.05 13.90
N GLN A 343 10.14 -7.00 15.16
CA GLN A 343 9.81 -8.20 15.94
C GLN A 343 8.61 -8.94 15.32
N GLY A 344 7.70 -8.21 14.69
CA GLY A 344 6.52 -8.77 14.07
C GLY A 344 5.42 -9.13 15.07
N GLY A 345 4.33 -9.68 14.54
CA GLY A 345 3.17 -10.14 15.28
C GLY A 345 3.08 -11.66 15.36
N ASP A 346 1.89 -12.15 15.69
CA ASP A 346 1.60 -13.58 15.81
C ASP A 346 1.64 -14.29 14.44
N LYS A 347 2.65 -15.16 14.27
CA LYS A 347 2.82 -15.97 13.06
C LYS A 347 1.73 -17.03 12.88
N GLN A 348 1.15 -17.55 13.98
CA GLN A 348 0.10 -18.56 13.92
C GLN A 348 -1.20 -17.93 13.47
N ALA A 349 -1.54 -16.75 14.00
CA ALA A 349 -2.67 -15.98 13.53
C ALA A 349 -2.51 -15.59 12.05
N PHE A 350 -1.31 -15.16 11.64
CA PHE A 350 -1.01 -14.82 10.25
C PHE A 350 -1.16 -16.00 9.29
N ALA A 351 -0.70 -17.19 9.68
CA ALA A 351 -0.78 -18.38 8.85
C ALA A 351 -2.22 -18.77 8.47
N GLN A 352 -3.21 -18.41 9.28
CA GLN A 352 -4.62 -18.68 9.00
C GLN A 352 -5.16 -17.91 7.79
N ALA A 353 -4.51 -16.83 7.36
CA ALA A 353 -4.87 -16.12 6.14
C ALA A 353 -4.57 -16.91 4.84
N GLY A 354 -3.78 -17.98 4.91
CA GLY A 354 -3.56 -18.91 3.79
C GLY A 354 -2.69 -18.37 2.66
N TYR A 355 -1.88 -17.33 2.87
CA TYR A 355 -0.99 -16.78 1.84
C TYR A 355 0.13 -17.77 1.47
N ALA A 356 -0.01 -18.44 0.33
CA ALA A 356 0.90 -19.49 -0.10
C ALA A 356 2.37 -19.03 -0.22
N GLN A 357 2.57 -17.81 -0.73
CA GLN A 357 3.90 -17.22 -0.97
C GLN A 357 4.51 -16.50 0.23
N LEU A 358 3.74 -16.33 1.33
CA LEU A 358 4.16 -15.57 2.52
C LEU A 358 4.23 -16.47 3.77
N LYS A 359 4.60 -17.73 3.60
CA LYS A 359 4.72 -18.68 4.71
C LYS A 359 5.77 -18.20 5.72
N GLY A 360 5.42 -18.27 7.02
CA GLY A 360 6.31 -17.86 8.10
C GLY A 360 6.37 -16.36 8.38
N TRP A 361 5.66 -15.55 7.60
CA TRP A 361 5.55 -14.11 7.85
C TRP A 361 4.63 -13.81 9.04
N SER A 362 4.62 -12.54 9.44
CA SER A 362 3.67 -11.99 10.40
C SER A 362 3.30 -10.56 10.03
N TYR A 363 2.40 -9.95 10.82
CA TYR A 363 1.96 -8.57 10.61
C TYR A 363 1.99 -7.80 11.93
N ARG A 364 2.59 -6.61 11.93
CA ARG A 364 2.72 -5.78 13.12
C ARG A 364 2.65 -4.30 12.78
N ASN A 365 1.81 -3.55 13.49
CA ASN A 365 1.65 -2.11 13.27
C ASN A 365 1.48 -1.74 11.78
N MET A 366 0.65 -2.48 11.05
CA MET A 366 0.39 -2.31 9.62
C MET A 366 1.61 -2.60 8.71
N TRP A 367 2.62 -3.34 9.19
CA TRP A 367 3.78 -3.79 8.42
C TRP A 367 3.79 -5.30 8.24
N TRP A 368 4.21 -5.74 7.06
CA TRP A 368 4.47 -7.13 6.71
C TRP A 368 5.90 -7.49 7.12
N VAL A 369 6.07 -8.48 7.97
CA VAL A 369 7.39 -8.89 8.49
C VAL A 369 7.72 -10.28 7.95
N THR A 370 8.80 -10.37 7.19
CA THR A 370 9.15 -11.59 6.45
C THR A 370 9.71 -12.70 7.33
N HIS A 371 10.38 -12.33 8.42
CA HIS A 371 11.18 -13.21 9.27
C HIS A 371 12.26 -14.02 8.52
N ASN A 372 12.71 -13.51 7.36
CA ASN A 372 13.86 -14.07 6.68
C ASN A 372 15.17 -13.82 7.48
N PRO A 373 16.29 -14.51 7.16
CA PRO A 373 17.57 -14.35 7.88
C PRO A 373 18.15 -12.91 7.83
N ASP A 374 17.65 -12.07 6.93
CA ASP A 374 18.12 -10.70 6.76
C ASP A 374 17.29 -9.70 7.59
N GLY A 375 16.20 -10.16 8.20
CA GLY A 375 15.31 -9.37 9.04
C GLY A 375 14.49 -8.36 8.23
N ALA A 376 14.19 -8.69 6.97
CA ALA A 376 13.46 -7.82 6.08
C ALA A 376 11.99 -7.64 6.50
N PHE A 377 11.46 -6.44 6.26
CA PHE A 377 10.05 -6.12 6.42
C PHE A 377 9.59 -5.18 5.31
N MET A 378 8.30 -5.13 5.05
CA MET A 378 7.80 -4.37 3.91
C MET A 378 6.41 -3.77 4.12
N ALA A 379 6.13 -2.70 3.38
CA ALA A 379 4.81 -2.21 3.11
C ALA A 379 4.37 -2.67 1.72
N ARG A 380 3.08 -2.99 1.55
CA ARG A 380 2.54 -3.53 0.30
C ARG A 380 1.23 -2.84 -0.06
N GLY A 381 1.06 -2.52 -1.33
CA GLY A 381 -0.16 -1.94 -1.87
C GLY A 381 -0.62 -2.67 -3.12
N VAL A 382 -1.93 -2.64 -3.39
CA VAL A 382 -2.52 -3.20 -4.61
C VAL A 382 -1.83 -2.64 -5.85
N HIS A 383 -1.88 -3.39 -6.94
CA HIS A 383 -1.23 -3.06 -8.22
C HIS A 383 0.30 -2.99 -8.16
N GLY A 384 0.94 -3.48 -7.08
CA GLY A 384 2.39 -3.64 -6.98
C GLY A 384 3.15 -2.50 -6.29
N GLN A 385 2.48 -1.62 -5.53
CA GLN A 385 3.18 -0.65 -4.69
C GLN A 385 3.95 -1.35 -3.58
N SER A 386 5.18 -0.93 -3.31
CA SER A 386 5.91 -1.50 -2.18
C SER A 386 7.00 -0.58 -1.62
N ILE A 387 7.23 -0.75 -0.32
CA ILE A 387 8.49 -0.45 0.37
C ILE A 387 9.05 -1.79 0.84
N TYR A 388 10.28 -2.11 0.49
CA TYR A 388 11.00 -3.26 1.01
C TYR A 388 12.25 -2.77 1.73
N ILE A 389 12.40 -3.15 2.98
CA ILE A 389 13.51 -2.72 3.85
C ILE A 389 14.27 -3.97 4.26
N ASP A 390 15.53 -4.04 3.90
CA ASP A 390 16.44 -5.13 4.26
C ASP A 390 17.59 -4.58 5.11
N PRO A 391 17.53 -4.73 6.44
CA PRO A 391 18.55 -4.17 7.32
C PRO A 391 19.93 -4.80 7.15
N LYS A 392 20.01 -6.09 6.83
CA LYS A 392 21.29 -6.79 6.69
C LYS A 392 21.97 -6.43 5.37
N ALA A 393 21.20 -6.30 4.29
CA ALA A 393 21.71 -5.79 3.01
C ALA A 393 21.91 -4.28 3.02
N GLU A 394 21.63 -3.58 4.13
CA GLU A 394 21.64 -2.12 4.23
C GLU A 394 20.89 -1.44 3.06
N MET A 395 19.77 -2.06 2.66
CA MET A 395 19.04 -1.72 1.44
C MET A 395 17.60 -1.32 1.72
N VAL A 396 17.10 -0.35 0.96
CA VAL A 396 15.67 -0.12 0.79
C VAL A 396 15.32 -0.11 -0.69
N ILE A 397 14.16 -0.67 -1.03
CA ILE A 397 13.55 -0.57 -2.35
C ILE A 397 12.19 0.10 -2.18
N VAL A 398 11.94 1.15 -2.92
CA VAL A 398 10.63 1.76 -3.04
C VAL A 398 10.17 1.66 -4.48
N ARG A 399 8.97 1.12 -4.67
CA ARG A 399 8.42 0.90 -6.00
C ARG A 399 6.99 1.38 -6.09
N TYR A 400 6.70 2.08 -7.17
CA TYR A 400 5.38 2.37 -7.70
C TYR A 400 5.12 1.54 -8.95
N ALA A 401 3.90 1.04 -9.09
CA ALA A 401 3.49 0.20 -10.22
C ALA A 401 1.99 0.33 -10.50
N SER A 402 1.58 -0.11 -11.67
CA SER A 402 0.19 -0.13 -12.12
C SER A 402 -0.18 -1.47 -12.77
N HIS A 403 0.17 -2.58 -12.07
CA HIS A 403 -0.16 -3.93 -12.51
C HIS A 403 -1.67 -4.08 -12.69
N PRO A 404 -2.17 -4.70 -13.80
CA PRO A 404 -3.60 -4.79 -14.10
C PRO A 404 -4.41 -5.53 -13.02
N VAL A 405 -3.82 -6.54 -12.37
CA VAL A 405 -4.44 -7.27 -11.27
C VAL A 405 -4.10 -6.61 -9.94
N ALA A 406 -5.11 -6.29 -9.14
CA ALA A 406 -4.94 -5.59 -7.86
C ALA A 406 -4.15 -6.41 -6.83
N GLY A 407 -4.45 -7.70 -6.69
CA GLY A 407 -3.84 -8.58 -5.69
C GLY A 407 -2.35 -8.85 -5.97
N ASN A 408 -1.50 -8.61 -4.96
CA ASN A 408 -0.05 -8.78 -5.10
C ASN A 408 0.39 -10.22 -5.39
N ALA A 409 -0.43 -11.22 -5.05
CA ALA A 409 -0.15 -12.62 -5.37
C ALA A 409 0.12 -12.83 -6.88
N ALA A 410 -0.45 -11.98 -7.74
CA ALA A 410 -0.23 -12.02 -9.18
C ALA A 410 1.20 -11.64 -9.61
N ASN A 411 1.92 -10.89 -8.80
CA ASN A 411 3.28 -10.43 -9.11
C ASN A 411 4.34 -10.83 -8.08
N ASP A 412 3.96 -11.39 -6.93
CA ASP A 412 4.88 -11.83 -5.88
C ASP A 412 5.91 -12.84 -6.38
N GLY A 413 5.52 -13.74 -7.28
CA GLY A 413 6.41 -14.73 -7.88
C GLY A 413 7.58 -14.13 -8.68
N VAL A 414 7.50 -12.87 -9.09
CA VAL A 414 8.59 -12.12 -9.73
C VAL A 414 9.20 -11.11 -8.76
N THR A 415 8.36 -10.35 -8.06
CA THR A 415 8.77 -9.21 -7.24
C THR A 415 9.62 -9.61 -6.03
N LEU A 416 9.20 -10.64 -5.28
CA LEU A 416 9.95 -11.08 -4.09
C LEU A 416 11.31 -11.68 -4.43
N PRO A 417 11.44 -12.58 -5.44
CA PRO A 417 12.74 -13.02 -5.93
C PRO A 417 13.62 -11.88 -6.45
N ALA A 418 13.04 -10.88 -7.13
CA ALA A 418 13.79 -9.72 -7.61
C ALA A 418 14.43 -8.95 -6.45
N TYR A 419 13.67 -8.68 -5.39
CA TYR A 419 14.20 -7.97 -4.21
C TYR A 419 15.28 -8.77 -3.50
N ALA A 420 15.12 -10.09 -3.38
CA ALA A 420 16.15 -10.98 -2.82
C ALA A 420 17.42 -11.00 -3.67
N ALA A 421 17.29 -11.03 -5.00
CA ALA A 421 18.44 -10.99 -5.92
C ALA A 421 19.21 -9.65 -5.82
N MET A 422 18.51 -8.52 -5.72
CA MET A 422 19.11 -7.20 -5.50
C MET A 422 19.86 -7.16 -4.16
N ALA A 423 19.26 -7.65 -3.07
CA ALA A 423 19.89 -7.72 -1.76
C ALA A 423 21.18 -8.55 -1.79
N ALA A 424 21.11 -9.76 -2.36
CA ALA A 424 22.25 -10.66 -2.51
C ALA A 424 23.40 -10.01 -3.33
N PHE A 425 23.06 -9.34 -4.43
CA PHE A 425 24.04 -8.65 -5.25
C PHE A 425 24.72 -7.50 -4.50
N LEU A 426 23.96 -6.69 -3.79
CA LEU A 426 24.51 -5.56 -3.02
C LEU A 426 25.40 -6.04 -1.86
N MET A 427 25.03 -7.14 -1.19
CA MET A 427 25.86 -7.75 -0.15
C MET A 427 27.15 -8.35 -0.66
N SER A 428 27.22 -8.74 -1.94
CA SER A 428 28.44 -9.31 -2.55
C SER A 428 29.48 -8.23 -2.94
N LYS A 429 29.09 -6.94 -2.95
CA LYS A 429 30.02 -5.85 -3.26
C LYS A 429 30.93 -5.56 -2.06
N PRO A 430 32.22 -5.37 -2.28
CA PRO A 430 33.12 -4.94 -1.21
C PRO A 430 32.68 -3.57 -0.65
N HIS A 431 33.09 -3.35 0.60
CA HIS A 431 32.81 -2.10 1.33
C HIS A 431 33.53 -0.90 0.74
#